data_89860ac4d05288424d903b31d8f61c2b
#
_entry.id   89860ac4d05288424d903b31d8f61c2b
#
_cell.length_a   1.000
_cell.length_b   1.000
_cell.length_c   1.000
_cell.angle_alpha   90.00
_cell.angle_beta   90.00
_cell.angle_gamma   90.00
#
_symmetry.space_group_name_H-M   'P 1'
#
loop_
_entity.id
_entity.type
_entity.pdbx_description
1 polymer ?
#
loop_
_entity_poly.entity_id
_entity_poly.type
_entity_poly.pdbx_seq_one_letter_code
_entity_poly.pdbx_strand_id
1 'polypeptide(L)'
;MSILIDFERDTEFSFERGLQGYVGAVARAVGVGWESCTLDAGTPAAAYIALDWRLSRFQGHDLALVWDEVHGWAAAIEDATGEAATVLAYLGGEVLPDPRAVVRFLAAVRAGDPEAGTLEAPVLREAGDHERLLTMVPEGRPAGRG
;
A
#
# COMPACT_ATOMS: atom_id res chain seq x y z
N MET A 1 -28.02 25.13 5.36
CA MET A 1 -26.89 24.18 5.25
C MET A 1 -27.39 22.79 5.50
N SER A 2 -26.94 21.85 4.69
CA SER A 2 -27.39 20.47 4.77
C SER A 2 -26.51 19.68 5.73
N ILE A 3 -27.14 18.97 6.67
CA ILE A 3 -26.44 18.08 7.57
C ILE A 3 -25.79 16.92 6.79
N LEU A 4 -26.42 16.49 5.69
CA LEU A 4 -25.89 15.42 4.84
C LEU A 4 -24.55 15.79 4.22
N ILE A 5 -24.38 17.04 3.80
CA ILE A 5 -23.12 17.49 3.20
C ILE A 5 -22.01 17.44 4.24
N ASP A 6 -22.28 17.85 5.45
CA ASP A 6 -21.27 17.81 6.52
C ASP A 6 -20.91 16.36 6.88
N PHE A 7 -21.92 15.48 6.90
CA PHE A 7 -21.69 14.07 7.19
C PHE A 7 -20.82 13.41 6.12
N GLU A 8 -21.10 13.64 4.83
CA GLU A 8 -20.31 13.07 3.75
C GLU A 8 -18.88 13.56 3.80
N ARG A 9 -18.68 14.83 4.08
CA ARG A 9 -17.34 15.41 4.19
C ARG A 9 -16.56 14.80 5.35
N ASP A 10 -17.21 14.60 6.48
CA ASP A 10 -16.57 13.97 7.64
C ASP A 10 -16.19 12.52 7.34
N THR A 11 -17.04 11.80 6.62
CA THR A 11 -16.76 10.40 6.24
C THR A 11 -15.57 10.32 5.31
N GLU A 12 -15.51 11.17 4.28
CA GLU A 12 -14.39 11.19 3.35
C GLU A 12 -13.09 11.55 4.06
N PHE A 13 -13.14 12.53 4.94
CA PHE A 13 -11.98 12.95 5.70
C PHE A 13 -11.49 11.86 6.63
N SER A 14 -12.41 11.15 7.28
CA SER A 14 -12.07 10.04 8.17
C SER A 14 -11.43 8.90 7.40
N PHE A 15 -11.92 8.60 6.20
CA PHE A 15 -11.32 7.57 5.35
C PHE A 15 -9.90 7.95 4.96
N GLU A 16 -9.70 9.17 4.47
CA GLU A 16 -8.38 9.63 4.08
C GLU A 16 -7.39 9.55 5.24
N ARG A 17 -7.81 10.02 6.43
CA ARG A 17 -6.94 9.95 7.60
C ARG A 17 -6.62 8.53 8.01
N GLY A 18 -7.61 7.64 7.99
CA GLY A 18 -7.40 6.23 8.31
C GLY A 18 -6.43 5.56 7.34
N LEU A 19 -6.60 5.85 6.05
CA LEU A 19 -5.72 5.30 5.03
C LEU A 19 -4.31 5.88 5.15
N GLN A 20 -4.18 7.19 5.41
CA GLN A 20 -2.87 7.80 5.67
C GLN A 20 -2.17 7.14 6.84
N GLY A 21 -2.89 6.87 7.91
CA GLY A 21 -2.32 6.20 9.08
C GLY A 21 -1.81 4.81 8.74
N TYR A 22 -2.57 4.05 7.99
CA TYR A 22 -2.18 2.70 7.58
C TYR A 22 -0.97 2.73 6.65
N VAL A 23 -1.02 3.54 5.58
CA VAL A 23 0.09 3.63 4.62
C VAL A 23 1.35 4.13 5.31
N GLY A 24 1.22 5.10 6.22
CA GLY A 24 2.34 5.58 7.03
C GLY A 24 2.95 4.49 7.89
N ALA A 25 2.12 3.60 8.44
CA ALA A 25 2.62 2.47 9.23
C ALA A 25 3.41 1.49 8.35
N VAL A 26 2.94 1.21 7.15
CA VAL A 26 3.67 0.36 6.20
C VAL A 26 5.00 1.04 5.83
N ALA A 27 4.97 2.32 5.52
CA ALA A 27 6.19 3.06 5.16
C ALA A 27 7.24 2.97 6.26
N ARG A 28 6.84 3.22 7.51
CA ARG A 28 7.76 3.11 8.65
C ARG A 28 8.28 1.69 8.80
N ALA A 29 7.43 0.71 8.62
CA ALA A 29 7.84 -0.70 8.76
C ALA A 29 8.90 -1.08 7.73
N VAL A 30 8.80 -0.56 6.51
CA VAL A 30 9.81 -0.82 5.47
C VAL A 30 10.98 0.17 5.51
N GLY A 31 10.94 1.13 6.43
CA GLY A 31 12.10 1.99 6.70
C GLY A 31 12.12 3.32 5.97
N VAL A 32 10.99 3.82 5.49
CA VAL A 32 10.93 5.14 4.85
C VAL A 32 9.90 6.03 5.56
N GLY A 33 9.98 7.32 5.29
CA GLY A 33 9.07 8.27 5.89
C GLY A 33 7.89 8.61 4.98
N TRP A 34 7.01 9.45 5.52
CA TRP A 34 5.82 9.87 4.78
C TRP A 34 6.16 10.63 3.50
N GLU A 35 7.31 11.30 3.47
CA GLU A 35 7.77 12.04 2.29
C GLU A 35 7.97 11.14 1.07
N SER A 36 8.10 9.83 1.28
CA SER A 36 8.22 8.85 0.19
C SER A 36 6.87 8.31 -0.27
N CYS A 37 5.79 8.76 0.33
CA CYS A 37 4.45 8.24 0.08
C CYS A 37 3.60 9.18 -0.76
N THR A 38 2.77 8.61 -1.62
CA THR A 38 1.72 9.31 -2.33
C THR A 38 0.42 8.58 -2.10
N LEU A 39 -0.65 9.30 -1.84
CA LEU A 39 -1.95 8.72 -1.52
C LEU A 39 -3.03 9.37 -2.37
N ASP A 40 -3.88 8.54 -2.95
CA ASP A 40 -5.09 8.97 -3.64
C ASP A 40 -6.28 8.33 -2.92
N ALA A 41 -7.10 9.14 -2.27
CA ALA A 41 -8.27 8.67 -1.54
C ALA A 41 -9.52 8.60 -2.42
N GLY A 42 -9.38 8.60 -3.72
CA GLY A 42 -10.49 8.45 -4.66
C GLY A 42 -11.02 7.02 -4.72
N THR A 43 -11.71 6.70 -5.79
CA THR A 43 -12.27 5.38 -6.03
C THR A 43 -11.83 4.90 -7.40
N PRO A 44 -10.94 3.88 -7.51
CA PRO A 44 -10.37 3.17 -6.37
C PRO A 44 -9.32 3.99 -5.62
N ALA A 45 -9.24 3.78 -4.32
CA ALA A 45 -8.18 4.38 -3.53
C ALA A 45 -6.86 3.69 -3.86
N ALA A 46 -5.77 4.45 -3.82
CA ALA A 46 -4.45 3.95 -4.20
C ALA A 46 -3.35 4.63 -3.39
N ALA A 47 -2.22 3.96 -3.29
CA ALA A 47 -1.04 4.50 -2.60
C ALA A 47 0.23 4.04 -3.29
N TYR A 48 1.28 4.81 -3.10
CA TYR A 48 2.60 4.56 -3.69
C TYR A 48 3.66 4.89 -2.65
N ILE A 49 4.61 4.00 -2.46
CA ILE A 49 5.74 4.22 -1.56
C ILE A 49 7.04 4.03 -2.34
N ALA A 50 7.78 5.10 -2.54
CA ALA A 50 9.09 5.03 -3.18
C ALA A 50 10.11 4.52 -2.16
N LEU A 51 10.85 3.48 -2.50
CA LEU A 51 11.78 2.87 -1.56
C LEU A 51 13.23 3.29 -1.79
N ASP A 52 13.55 3.79 -2.98
CA ASP A 52 14.91 4.15 -3.38
C ASP A 52 15.90 2.98 -3.25
N TRP A 53 15.38 1.77 -3.35
CA TRP A 53 16.18 0.54 -3.31
C TRP A 53 16.28 -0.04 -4.70
N ARG A 54 17.41 -0.61 -5.02
CA ARG A 54 17.62 -1.25 -6.32
C ARG A 54 17.85 -2.73 -6.14
N LEU A 55 17.24 -3.49 -7.03
CA LEU A 55 17.51 -4.92 -7.12
C LEU A 55 18.66 -5.12 -8.10
N SER A 56 19.57 -6.06 -7.79
CA SER A 56 20.72 -6.33 -8.65
C SER A 56 20.30 -6.74 -10.05
N ARG A 57 19.15 -7.41 -10.18
CA ARG A 57 18.64 -7.87 -11.48
C ARG A 57 17.89 -6.80 -12.27
N PHE A 58 17.66 -5.62 -11.67
CA PHE A 58 16.98 -4.51 -12.32
C PHE A 58 17.76 -3.22 -12.13
N GLN A 59 18.99 -3.24 -12.62
CA GLN A 59 19.88 -2.09 -12.45
C GLN A 59 19.30 -0.84 -13.13
N GLY A 60 19.43 0.28 -12.44
CA GLY A 60 18.92 1.55 -12.94
C GLY A 60 17.46 1.80 -12.64
N HIS A 61 16.78 0.88 -11.96
CA HIS A 61 15.36 1.00 -11.59
C HIS A 61 15.18 0.90 -10.09
N ASP A 62 14.48 1.86 -9.53
CA ASP A 62 14.20 1.86 -8.10
C ASP A 62 12.98 1.00 -7.80
N LEU A 63 13.04 0.32 -6.66
CA LEU A 63 11.94 -0.49 -6.18
C LEU A 63 10.90 0.41 -5.50
N ALA A 64 9.63 0.06 -5.65
CA ALA A 64 8.52 0.76 -5.02
C ALA A 64 7.48 -0.24 -4.55
N LEU A 65 6.66 0.18 -3.60
CA LEU A 65 5.44 -0.53 -3.23
C LEU A 65 4.26 0.24 -3.79
N VAL A 66 3.34 -0.47 -4.42
CA VAL A 66 2.11 0.11 -4.92
C VAL A 66 0.93 -0.61 -4.28
N TRP A 67 -0.13 0.13 -4.04
CA TRP A 67 -1.33 -0.41 -3.42
C TRP A 67 -2.57 0.20 -4.07
N ASP A 68 -3.58 -0.61 -4.27
CA ASP A 68 -4.93 -0.10 -4.51
C ASP A 68 -5.95 -0.98 -3.77
N GLU A 69 -7.15 -0.45 -3.61
CA GLU A 69 -8.16 -1.10 -2.78
C GLU A 69 -8.73 -2.38 -3.38
N VAL A 70 -8.47 -2.63 -4.65
CA VAL A 70 -8.94 -3.85 -5.33
C VAL A 70 -7.90 -4.96 -5.29
N HIS A 71 -6.63 -4.62 -5.53
CA HIS A 71 -5.56 -5.60 -5.75
C HIS A 71 -4.60 -5.74 -4.56
N GLY A 72 -4.66 -4.82 -3.60
CA GLY A 72 -3.75 -4.84 -2.45
C GLY A 72 -2.33 -4.43 -2.81
N TRP A 73 -1.38 -4.84 -2.00
CA TRP A 73 0.02 -4.45 -2.16
C TRP A 73 0.71 -5.22 -3.26
N ALA A 74 1.62 -4.53 -3.95
CA ALA A 74 2.49 -5.12 -4.95
C ALA A 74 3.86 -4.47 -4.88
N ALA A 75 4.89 -5.25 -5.22
CA ALA A 75 6.23 -4.73 -5.42
C ALA A 75 6.39 -4.38 -6.90
N ALA A 76 6.98 -3.23 -7.18
CA ALA A 76 7.14 -2.73 -8.54
C ALA A 76 8.50 -2.08 -8.71
N ILE A 77 8.95 -1.96 -9.96
CA ILE A 77 10.12 -1.17 -10.30
C ILE A 77 9.67 0.04 -11.11
N GLU A 78 10.31 1.18 -10.86
CA GLU A 78 10.05 2.40 -11.61
C GLU A 78 10.80 2.34 -12.94
N ASP A 79 10.20 2.92 -13.98
CA ASP A 79 10.92 3.05 -15.25
C ASP A 79 12.00 4.14 -15.14
N ALA A 80 12.79 4.29 -16.19
CA ALA A 80 13.90 5.25 -16.19
C ALA A 80 13.45 6.71 -16.00
N THR A 81 12.19 7.01 -16.34
CA THR A 81 11.64 8.36 -16.19
C THR A 81 10.97 8.58 -14.85
N GLY A 82 10.67 7.50 -14.12
CA GLY A 82 9.90 7.57 -12.88
C GLY A 82 8.41 7.82 -13.09
N GLU A 83 7.94 7.82 -14.32
CA GLU A 83 6.53 8.10 -14.62
C GLU A 83 5.65 6.86 -14.56
N ALA A 84 6.23 5.69 -14.72
CA ALA A 84 5.49 4.44 -14.71
C ALA A 84 6.21 3.41 -13.86
N ALA A 85 5.45 2.46 -13.35
CA ALA A 85 6.00 1.36 -12.57
C ALA A 85 5.53 0.04 -13.16
N THR A 86 6.42 -0.94 -13.18
CA THR A 86 6.10 -2.29 -13.63
C THR A 86 6.01 -3.20 -12.41
N VAL A 87 4.87 -3.84 -12.24
CA VAL A 87 4.67 -4.74 -11.09
C VAL A 87 5.50 -6.00 -11.28
N LEU A 88 6.23 -6.37 -10.23
CA LEU A 88 6.99 -7.60 -10.19
C LEU A 88 6.20 -8.74 -9.56
N ALA A 89 5.46 -8.44 -8.50
CA ALA A 89 4.67 -9.45 -7.79
C ALA A 89 3.62 -8.76 -6.93
N TYR A 90 2.46 -9.41 -6.77
CA TYR A 90 1.41 -9.01 -5.84
C TYR A 90 1.50 -9.85 -4.58
N LEU A 91 1.31 -9.22 -3.43
CA LEU A 91 1.32 -9.93 -2.16
C LEU A 91 0.14 -10.90 -2.05
N GLY A 92 -1.05 -10.45 -2.44
CA GLY A 92 -2.27 -11.25 -2.28
C GLY A 92 -2.77 -11.29 -0.85
N GLY A 93 -3.76 -12.11 -0.61
CA GLY A 93 -4.33 -12.28 0.73
C GLY A 93 -5.26 -11.15 1.10
N GLU A 94 -4.92 -10.40 2.12
CA GLU A 94 -5.75 -9.29 2.60
C GLU A 94 -5.43 -8.00 1.87
N VAL A 95 -6.46 -7.15 1.67
CA VAL A 95 -6.24 -5.86 1.00
C VAL A 95 -5.47 -4.89 1.89
N LEU A 96 -5.64 -4.98 3.20
CA LEU A 96 -4.91 -4.18 4.18
C LEU A 96 -4.22 -5.10 5.18
N PRO A 97 -3.16 -5.81 4.76
CA PRO A 97 -2.47 -6.73 5.67
C PRO A 97 -1.69 -5.98 6.74
N ASP A 98 -1.33 -6.71 7.80
CA ASP A 98 -0.43 -6.18 8.80
C ASP A 98 0.86 -5.67 8.12
N PRO A 99 1.37 -4.51 8.50
CA PRO A 99 2.60 -3.99 7.89
C PRO A 99 3.77 -4.98 7.93
N ARG A 100 3.84 -5.85 8.93
CA ARG A 100 4.89 -6.87 9.00
C ARG A 100 4.79 -7.88 7.85
N ALA A 101 3.59 -8.16 7.37
CA ALA A 101 3.41 -9.04 6.22
C ALA A 101 3.99 -8.39 4.95
N VAL A 102 3.82 -7.07 4.81
CA VAL A 102 4.41 -6.33 3.69
C VAL A 102 5.94 -6.37 3.77
N VAL A 103 6.50 -6.22 4.97
CA VAL A 103 7.95 -6.30 5.18
C VAL A 103 8.49 -7.66 4.74
N ARG A 104 7.84 -8.73 5.18
CA ARG A 104 8.27 -10.10 4.81
C ARG A 104 8.18 -10.33 3.31
N PHE A 105 7.09 -9.88 2.71
CA PHE A 105 6.90 -9.97 1.26
C PHE A 105 8.03 -9.25 0.52
N LEU A 106 8.32 -8.03 0.92
CA LEU A 106 9.34 -7.23 0.27
C LEU A 106 10.72 -7.86 0.43
N ALA A 107 11.01 -8.44 1.59
CA ALA A 107 12.28 -9.16 1.80
C ALA A 107 12.40 -10.36 0.85
N ALA A 108 11.31 -11.09 0.66
CA ALA A 108 11.31 -12.23 -0.27
C ALA A 108 11.52 -11.78 -1.72
N VAL A 109 10.88 -10.68 -2.13
CA VAL A 109 11.09 -10.12 -3.46
C VAL A 109 12.55 -9.71 -3.65
N ARG A 110 13.14 -9.06 -2.65
CA ARG A 110 14.54 -8.65 -2.72
C ARG A 110 15.49 -9.83 -2.79
N ALA A 111 15.15 -10.91 -2.13
CA ALA A 111 15.96 -12.14 -2.16
C ALA A 111 15.81 -12.89 -3.49
N GLY A 112 14.88 -12.48 -4.35
CA GLY A 112 14.66 -13.16 -5.62
C GLY A 112 13.88 -14.45 -5.48
N ASP A 113 13.12 -14.61 -4.39
CA ASP A 113 12.32 -15.80 -4.15
C ASP A 113 11.23 -15.91 -5.21
N PRO A 114 11.22 -16.99 -6.03
CA PRO A 114 10.21 -17.13 -7.07
C PRO A 114 8.80 -17.35 -6.53
N GLU A 115 8.67 -17.66 -5.25
CA GLU A 115 7.38 -17.82 -4.60
C GLU A 115 6.91 -16.55 -3.88
N ALA A 116 7.64 -15.44 -4.01
CA ALA A 116 7.26 -14.18 -3.41
C ALA A 116 6.06 -13.59 -4.17
N GLY A 117 4.87 -13.83 -3.69
CA GLY A 117 3.64 -13.31 -4.27
C GLY A 117 3.27 -13.97 -5.60
N THR A 118 2.46 -13.28 -6.39
CA THR A 118 1.95 -13.77 -7.67
C THR A 118 2.13 -12.71 -8.74
N LEU A 119 2.24 -13.16 -10.01
CA LEU A 119 2.33 -12.24 -11.15
C LEU A 119 0.96 -11.70 -11.55
N GLU A 120 -0.10 -12.45 -11.33
CA GLU A 120 -1.44 -12.01 -11.67
C GLU A 120 -2.02 -11.16 -10.56
N ALA A 121 -2.67 -10.08 -10.94
CA ALA A 121 -3.32 -9.18 -10.00
C ALA A 121 -4.50 -9.89 -9.34
N PRO A 122 -4.48 -10.10 -8.03
CA PRO A 122 -5.62 -10.69 -7.35
C PRO A 122 -6.75 -9.67 -7.24
N VAL A 123 -7.99 -10.12 -7.27
CA VAL A 123 -9.14 -9.26 -7.00
C VAL A 123 -9.60 -9.56 -5.58
N LEU A 124 -9.23 -8.69 -4.66
CA LEU A 124 -9.48 -8.91 -3.23
C LEU A 124 -10.81 -8.34 -2.78
N ARG A 125 -11.30 -7.32 -3.48
CA ARG A 125 -12.60 -6.70 -3.24
C ARG A 125 -12.97 -5.80 -4.41
N GLU A 126 -14.20 -5.29 -4.40
CA GLU A 126 -14.61 -4.27 -5.35
C GLU A 126 -14.25 -2.89 -4.83
N ALA A 127 -13.99 -1.94 -5.73
CA ALA A 127 -13.72 -0.57 -5.36
C ALA A 127 -14.95 0.09 -4.76
N GLY A 128 -14.74 1.00 -3.83
CA GLY A 128 -15.80 1.73 -3.15
C GLY A 128 -16.01 1.24 -1.72
N ASP A 129 -17.13 1.58 -1.13
CA ASP A 129 -17.46 1.25 0.27
C ASP A 129 -16.26 1.48 1.20
N HIS A 130 -15.79 2.72 1.22
CA HIS A 130 -14.58 3.08 1.96
C HIS A 130 -14.78 2.98 3.48
N GLU A 131 -16.01 3.12 3.95
CA GLU A 131 -16.32 2.95 5.36
C GLU A 131 -16.02 1.50 5.78
N ARG A 132 -16.43 0.53 4.97
CA ARG A 132 -16.11 -0.87 5.23
C ARG A 132 -14.62 -1.13 5.12
N LEU A 133 -13.96 -0.52 4.13
CA LEU A 133 -12.51 -0.67 3.96
C LEU A 133 -11.76 -0.25 5.22
N LEU A 134 -12.17 0.84 5.86
CA LEU A 134 -11.55 1.28 7.12
C LEU A 134 -11.64 0.23 8.22
N THR A 135 -12.68 -0.59 8.23
CA THR A 135 -12.80 -1.64 9.25
C THR A 135 -11.75 -2.74 9.09
N MET A 136 -11.13 -2.81 7.92
CA MET A 136 -10.11 -3.83 7.63
C MET A 136 -8.71 -3.39 8.01
N VAL A 137 -8.52 -2.12 8.41
CA VAL A 137 -7.22 -1.65 8.86
C VAL A 137 -6.81 -2.44 10.11
N PRO A 138 -5.62 -3.07 10.11
CA PRO A 138 -5.18 -3.82 11.28
C PRO A 138 -5.07 -2.92 12.50
N GLU A 139 -5.49 -3.44 13.67
CA GLU A 139 -5.30 -2.71 14.91
C GLU A 139 -3.82 -2.71 15.26
N GLY A 140 -3.23 -1.50 15.20
CA GLY A 140 -1.86 -1.36 15.61
C GLY A 140 -1.76 -1.54 17.12
N ARG A 141 -0.80 -2.33 17.56
CA ARG A 141 -0.50 -2.39 18.99
C ARG A 141 0.59 -1.39 19.29
N PRO A 142 0.44 -0.62 20.36
CA PRO A 142 1.51 0.31 20.73
C PRO A 142 2.83 -0.43 20.91
N ALA A 143 3.88 0.19 20.42
CA ALA A 143 5.22 -0.35 20.63
C ALA A 143 5.46 -0.48 22.13
N GLY A 144 6.11 -1.56 22.53
CA GLY A 144 6.40 -1.83 23.94
C GLY A 144 5.31 -2.60 24.67
N ARG A 145 4.21 -2.90 24.02
CA ARG A 145 3.26 -3.85 24.55
C ARG A 145 3.62 -5.22 24.05
N GLY A 146 4.04 -6.01 24.97
CA GLY A 146 4.45 -7.36 24.63
C GLY A 146 3.33 -8.20 24.15
#